data_9761f6b698502dc2827112aac606efbc
#
_entry.id   9761f6b698502dc2827112aac606efbc
#
_cell.length_a   1.000
_cell.length_b   1.000
_cell.length_c   1.000
_cell.angle_alpha   90.00
_cell.angle_beta   90.00
_cell.angle_gamma   90.00
#
_symmetry.space_group_name_H-M   'P 1'
#
loop_
_entity.id
_entity.type
_entity.pdbx_description
1 polymer ?
#
loop_
_entity_poly.entity_id
_entity_poly.type
_entity_poly.pdbx_seq_one_letter_code
_entity_poly.pdbx_strand_id
1 'polypeptide(L)'
;MVADLRPLAAVLVSAVAIVLIVASHRRPNLREGWSVLAALAKFGIIVSMLPAVMDGTVFRWSLAESTGIQFLAGIDFALRADPLGIFFALLASFLWIFTSFYATGYMRGLDEHSQTRFFASFAASLSAAVGIAFAANLVTIFVFYELLSLVTYPLVAHNEDNEARIAGRKYLTYTFFGGGVFLLAGTVLIYWLTSLVSSGPTLAFEAGGIEALATAAQAEPVYAQAAFFLLIAGFGVKAALMPLHSWLADAMVAPTPVSGLLHAVAVVKSGAFGIARVILEVFGPGLIRDLPLDVPGIGEVGLNIPVAIVAAFTLTAASIIAMRKDHLKRRLAYSTTAQLSYIVLGLSMLHPYAMVGALFHIPAHAFAKLTLFFCAGSIHVETHTDYISEMAGIGKRMPLTMAAFTVGAAGMAGLPPVAGFVSKFYMLIGAGYMGGEYWLFAGALLLSAVLNVAYFWPVVYTAFFESEDRHDAKPLLEFPRGGVLRSYGGTDSDDDHVAADGGDPTDRAETTDATDAESADEEEFEYAVDKYPSDHTTADGADATSHSADARASETGDHADDDDAPGHDDHGDAVDAVDHHGDHDDHLTGGPPADGWQRRSPFAESTWLMLAP
;
A
#
# COMPACT_ATOMS: atom_id res chain seq x y z
N MET A 1 16.24 4.28 -32.04
CA MET A 1 15.82 5.22 -30.96
C MET A 1 15.70 6.62 -31.55
N VAL A 2 14.69 7.38 -31.12
CA VAL A 2 14.44 8.75 -31.56
C VAL A 2 14.56 9.69 -30.36
N ALA A 3 15.37 10.75 -30.48
CA ALA A 3 15.47 11.78 -29.46
C ALA A 3 14.16 12.56 -29.38
N ASP A 4 13.56 12.64 -28.19
CA ASP A 4 12.25 13.25 -27.96
C ASP A 4 12.11 13.75 -26.52
N LEU A 5 11.41 14.87 -26.34
CA LEU A 5 11.17 15.47 -25.03
C LEU A 5 9.94 14.90 -24.31
N ARG A 6 9.08 14.12 -24.97
CA ARG A 6 7.85 13.60 -24.37
C ARG A 6 8.06 12.71 -23.15
N PRO A 7 9.08 11.83 -23.06
CA PRO A 7 9.37 11.10 -21.81
C PRO A 7 9.66 12.04 -20.63
N LEU A 8 10.44 13.10 -20.85
CA LEU A 8 10.72 14.12 -19.85
C LEU A 8 9.46 14.93 -19.50
N ALA A 9 8.71 15.35 -20.53
CA ALA A 9 7.47 16.12 -20.33
C ALA A 9 6.46 15.35 -19.48
N ALA A 10 6.31 14.04 -19.67
CA ALA A 10 5.43 13.19 -18.86
C ALA A 10 5.83 13.17 -17.38
N VAL A 11 7.11 13.25 -17.05
CA VAL A 11 7.60 13.38 -15.67
C VAL A 11 7.35 14.79 -15.16
N LEU A 12 7.72 15.83 -15.92
CA LEU A 12 7.69 17.22 -15.48
C LEU A 12 6.27 17.81 -15.30
N VAL A 13 5.27 17.32 -16.02
CA VAL A 13 3.87 17.77 -15.85
C VAL A 13 3.42 17.70 -14.40
N SER A 14 3.74 16.62 -13.71
CA SER A 14 3.40 16.51 -12.28
C SER A 14 4.28 17.42 -11.41
N ALA A 15 5.55 17.63 -11.77
CA ALA A 15 6.42 18.55 -11.05
C ALA A 15 5.90 20.01 -11.14
N VAL A 16 5.41 20.42 -12.30
CA VAL A 16 4.74 21.72 -12.49
C VAL A 16 3.43 21.76 -11.67
N ALA A 17 2.66 20.67 -11.68
CA ALA A 17 1.42 20.60 -10.90
C ALA A 17 1.67 20.77 -9.40
N ILE A 18 2.76 20.26 -8.84
CA ILE A 18 3.12 20.46 -7.43
C ILE A 18 3.22 21.97 -7.10
N VAL A 19 3.91 22.73 -7.95
CA VAL A 19 4.05 24.17 -7.74
C VAL A 19 2.70 24.88 -7.81
N LEU A 20 1.84 24.52 -8.78
CA LEU A 20 0.51 25.09 -8.95
C LEU A 20 -0.43 24.72 -7.78
N ILE A 21 -0.38 23.49 -7.29
CA ILE A 21 -1.13 23.00 -6.13
C ILE A 21 -0.74 23.81 -4.87
N VAL A 22 0.57 23.97 -4.61
CA VAL A 22 1.06 24.74 -3.46
C VAL A 22 0.70 26.21 -3.58
N ALA A 23 0.84 26.82 -4.77
CA ALA A 23 0.45 28.19 -5.01
C ALA A 23 -1.06 28.44 -4.83
N SER A 24 -1.87 27.40 -5.03
CA SER A 24 -3.34 27.45 -4.92
C SER A 24 -3.86 26.97 -3.56
N HIS A 25 -3.04 26.93 -2.49
CA HIS A 25 -3.39 26.35 -1.18
C HIS A 25 -4.68 26.92 -0.58
N ARG A 26 -5.00 28.21 -0.80
CA ARG A 26 -6.21 28.88 -0.29
C ARG A 26 -7.46 28.68 -1.17
N ARG A 27 -7.34 27.99 -2.32
CA ARG A 27 -8.42 27.82 -3.29
C ARG A 27 -8.63 26.32 -3.57
N PRO A 28 -9.45 25.59 -2.76
CA PRO A 28 -9.59 24.15 -2.86
C PRO A 28 -9.92 23.65 -4.28
N ASN A 29 -10.93 24.25 -4.92
CA ASN A 29 -11.35 23.86 -6.27
C ASN A 29 -10.24 24.00 -7.31
N LEU A 30 -9.40 25.03 -7.19
CA LEU A 30 -8.30 25.28 -8.12
C LEU A 30 -7.14 24.30 -7.86
N ARG A 31 -6.83 24.04 -6.59
CA ARG A 31 -5.81 23.07 -6.16
C ARG A 31 -6.08 21.66 -6.69
N GLU A 32 -7.31 21.19 -6.52
CA GLU A 32 -7.74 19.87 -6.98
C GLU A 32 -7.88 19.83 -8.50
N GLY A 33 -8.34 20.93 -9.11
CA GLY A 33 -8.39 21.10 -10.57
C GLY A 33 -7.00 20.93 -11.21
N TRP A 34 -5.93 21.43 -10.60
CA TRP A 34 -4.56 21.22 -11.08
C TRP A 34 -4.14 19.76 -11.03
N SER A 35 -4.55 19.02 -10.00
CA SER A 35 -4.28 17.59 -9.90
C SER A 35 -4.92 16.81 -11.04
N VAL A 36 -6.21 17.06 -11.31
CA VAL A 36 -6.95 16.42 -12.41
C VAL A 36 -6.37 16.82 -13.77
N LEU A 37 -6.08 18.11 -13.98
CA LEU A 37 -5.52 18.60 -15.25
C LEU A 37 -4.14 17.97 -15.52
N ALA A 38 -3.30 17.85 -14.51
CA ALA A 38 -2.00 17.19 -14.64
C ALA A 38 -2.14 15.69 -14.95
N ALA A 39 -3.13 15.01 -14.36
CA ALA A 39 -3.42 13.61 -14.68
C ALA A 39 -3.81 13.44 -16.16
N LEU A 40 -4.73 14.27 -16.65
CA LEU A 40 -5.18 14.25 -18.06
C LEU A 40 -4.05 14.61 -19.01
N ALA A 41 -3.26 15.65 -18.71
CA ALA A 41 -2.14 16.07 -19.56
C ALA A 41 -1.06 14.98 -19.64
N LYS A 42 -0.70 14.37 -18.49
CA LYS A 42 0.26 13.26 -18.43
C LYS A 42 -0.22 12.06 -19.24
N PHE A 43 -1.46 11.64 -19.05
CA PHE A 43 -2.06 10.56 -19.83
C PHE A 43 -2.04 10.86 -21.33
N GLY A 44 -2.43 12.07 -21.74
CA GLY A 44 -2.39 12.50 -23.14
C GLY A 44 -0.99 12.46 -23.76
N ILE A 45 0.05 12.90 -23.01
CA ILE A 45 1.45 12.83 -23.48
C ILE A 45 1.86 11.36 -23.66
N ILE A 46 1.55 10.48 -22.72
CA ILE A 46 1.92 9.06 -22.80
C ILE A 46 1.20 8.37 -23.96
N VAL A 47 -0.12 8.59 -24.10
CA VAL A 47 -0.91 8.05 -25.22
C VAL A 47 -0.37 8.52 -26.57
N SER A 48 0.13 9.76 -26.67
CA SER A 48 0.72 10.28 -27.92
C SER A 48 1.95 9.51 -28.42
N MET A 49 2.65 8.80 -27.51
CA MET A 49 3.81 7.97 -27.85
C MET A 49 3.41 6.53 -28.23
N LEU A 50 2.24 6.08 -27.78
CA LEU A 50 1.83 4.67 -27.89
C LEU A 50 1.85 4.12 -29.32
N PRO A 51 1.26 4.79 -30.35
CA PRO A 51 1.26 4.24 -31.71
C PRO A 51 2.66 3.98 -32.25
N ALA A 52 3.56 4.95 -32.08
CA ALA A 52 4.92 4.82 -32.58
C ALA A 52 5.73 3.74 -31.81
N VAL A 53 5.46 3.58 -30.51
CA VAL A 53 6.11 2.51 -29.71
C VAL A 53 5.58 1.13 -30.14
N MET A 54 4.31 1.00 -30.48
CA MET A 54 3.76 -0.24 -31.05
C MET A 54 4.36 -0.58 -32.43
N ASP A 55 4.77 0.44 -33.20
CA ASP A 55 5.50 0.28 -34.45
C ASP A 55 7.02 0.06 -34.27
N GLY A 56 7.47 -0.17 -33.01
CA GLY A 56 8.88 -0.47 -32.69
C GLY A 56 9.77 0.76 -32.47
N THR A 57 9.20 1.98 -32.45
CA THR A 57 9.97 3.18 -32.12
C THR A 57 10.21 3.28 -30.62
N VAL A 58 11.45 3.57 -30.20
CA VAL A 58 11.79 3.87 -28.81
C VAL A 58 12.16 5.34 -28.70
N PHE A 59 11.45 6.09 -27.88
CA PHE A 59 11.76 7.49 -27.60
C PHE A 59 12.76 7.59 -26.46
N ARG A 60 13.76 8.47 -26.60
CA ARG A 60 14.80 8.70 -25.61
C ARG A 60 14.99 10.19 -25.35
N TRP A 61 15.19 10.53 -24.09
CA TRP A 61 15.72 11.81 -23.64
C TRP A 61 16.95 11.55 -22.76
N SER A 62 17.98 12.36 -22.92
CA SER A 62 19.25 12.24 -22.22
C SER A 62 19.67 13.59 -21.68
N LEU A 63 20.12 13.62 -20.42
CA LEU A 63 20.61 14.84 -19.78
C LEU A 63 21.93 15.30 -20.46
N ALA A 64 22.83 14.37 -20.72
CA ALA A 64 24.11 14.68 -21.35
C ALA A 64 23.94 15.23 -22.78
N GLU A 65 23.05 14.62 -23.57
CA GLU A 65 22.77 15.09 -24.94
C GLU A 65 22.07 16.47 -24.96
N SER A 66 21.22 16.74 -23.95
CA SER A 66 20.43 17.97 -23.89
C SER A 66 21.17 19.17 -23.29
N THR A 67 22.09 18.93 -22.34
CA THR A 67 22.73 19.98 -21.54
C THR A 67 24.25 19.95 -21.56
N GLY A 68 24.87 18.87 -22.07
CA GLY A 68 26.31 18.60 -21.98
C GLY A 68 26.80 18.16 -20.59
N ILE A 69 25.88 18.00 -19.63
CA ILE A 69 26.22 17.62 -18.24
C ILE A 69 26.15 16.09 -18.13
N GLN A 70 27.26 15.45 -17.83
CA GLN A 70 27.30 14.02 -17.49
C GLN A 70 26.94 13.85 -15.99
N PHE A 71 26.03 12.92 -15.70
CA PHE A 71 25.62 12.64 -14.33
C PHE A 71 26.69 11.88 -13.55
N LEU A 72 27.27 10.83 -14.16
CA LEU A 72 28.42 10.06 -13.67
C LEU A 72 29.32 9.72 -14.86
N ALA A 73 30.61 9.42 -14.60
CA ALA A 73 31.54 9.03 -15.66
C ALA A 73 31.06 7.77 -16.40
N GLY A 74 30.72 7.94 -17.68
CA GLY A 74 30.23 6.84 -18.53
C GLY A 74 28.74 6.49 -18.35
N ILE A 75 28.03 7.14 -17.42
CA ILE A 75 26.59 6.87 -17.18
C ILE A 75 25.80 8.15 -17.31
N ASP A 76 24.81 8.10 -18.18
CA ASP A 76 23.90 9.22 -18.44
C ASP A 76 22.61 9.10 -17.63
N PHE A 77 22.09 10.23 -17.14
CA PHE A 77 20.72 10.28 -16.62
C PHE A 77 19.76 10.40 -17.81
N ALA A 78 19.10 9.30 -18.13
CA ALA A 78 18.31 9.21 -19.34
C ALA A 78 16.93 8.55 -19.10
N LEU A 79 15.95 9.01 -19.87
CA LEU A 79 14.60 8.46 -19.91
C LEU A 79 14.37 7.78 -21.27
N ARG A 80 13.70 6.62 -21.24
CA ARG A 80 13.40 5.80 -22.41
C ARG A 80 11.95 5.32 -22.35
N ALA A 81 11.16 5.73 -23.34
CA ALA A 81 9.82 5.21 -23.53
C ALA A 81 9.88 4.02 -24.51
N ASP A 82 10.02 2.84 -23.96
CA ASP A 82 9.99 1.54 -24.63
C ASP A 82 8.64 0.82 -24.37
N PRO A 83 8.36 -0.34 -24.95
CA PRO A 83 7.09 -1.03 -24.77
C PRO A 83 6.76 -1.33 -23.31
N LEU A 84 7.74 -1.77 -22.50
CA LEU A 84 7.52 -2.08 -21.09
C LEU A 84 7.28 -0.81 -20.25
N GLY A 85 8.05 0.27 -20.54
CA GLY A 85 7.87 1.57 -19.89
C GLY A 85 6.54 2.23 -20.22
N ILE A 86 6.15 2.23 -21.51
CA ILE A 86 4.83 2.77 -21.94
C ILE A 86 3.69 1.98 -21.29
N PHE A 87 3.77 0.65 -21.25
CA PHE A 87 2.77 -0.19 -20.62
C PHE A 87 2.52 0.21 -19.16
N PHE A 88 3.60 0.37 -18.37
CA PHE A 88 3.48 0.76 -16.97
C PHE A 88 3.05 2.23 -16.79
N ALA A 89 3.63 3.15 -17.56
CA ALA A 89 3.30 4.57 -17.51
C ALA A 89 1.85 4.85 -17.90
N LEU A 90 1.33 4.14 -18.93
CA LEU A 90 -0.05 4.24 -19.38
C LEU A 90 -1.01 3.81 -18.27
N LEU A 91 -0.75 2.65 -17.65
CA LEU A 91 -1.55 2.15 -16.53
C LEU A 91 -1.56 3.15 -15.37
N ALA A 92 -0.39 3.60 -14.93
CA ALA A 92 -0.26 4.51 -13.79
C ALA A 92 -0.95 5.86 -14.05
N SER A 93 -0.77 6.45 -15.23
CA SER A 93 -1.39 7.74 -15.57
C SER A 93 -2.91 7.64 -15.76
N PHE A 94 -3.40 6.54 -16.32
CA PHE A 94 -4.84 6.30 -16.47
C PHE A 94 -5.52 6.18 -15.12
N LEU A 95 -5.01 5.32 -14.24
CA LEU A 95 -5.57 5.13 -12.91
C LEU A 95 -5.48 6.39 -12.04
N TRP A 96 -4.47 7.23 -12.29
CA TRP A 96 -4.36 8.50 -11.57
C TRP A 96 -5.52 9.46 -11.85
N ILE A 97 -6.08 9.46 -13.05
CA ILE A 97 -7.26 10.28 -13.36
C ILE A 97 -8.40 9.97 -12.38
N PHE A 98 -8.76 8.70 -12.27
CA PHE A 98 -9.84 8.26 -11.38
C PHE A 98 -9.50 8.46 -9.90
N THR A 99 -8.25 8.17 -9.52
CA THR A 99 -7.81 8.37 -8.13
C THR A 99 -7.81 9.84 -7.73
N SER A 100 -7.56 10.77 -8.66
CA SER A 100 -7.64 12.22 -8.38
C SER A 100 -9.06 12.66 -8.07
N PHE A 101 -10.05 12.18 -8.80
CA PHE A 101 -11.47 12.44 -8.50
C PHE A 101 -11.88 11.82 -7.17
N TYR A 102 -11.55 10.55 -6.97
CA TYR A 102 -11.84 9.83 -5.74
C TYR A 102 -11.21 10.50 -4.51
N ALA A 103 -9.92 10.87 -4.59
CA ALA A 103 -9.21 11.54 -3.52
C ALA A 103 -9.85 12.89 -3.16
N THR A 104 -10.35 13.64 -4.16
CA THR A 104 -11.07 14.89 -3.91
C THR A 104 -12.35 14.64 -3.11
N GLY A 105 -13.14 13.62 -3.49
CA GLY A 105 -14.36 13.24 -2.76
C GLY A 105 -14.07 12.78 -1.34
N TYR A 106 -13.07 11.92 -1.17
CA TYR A 106 -12.66 11.38 0.13
C TYR A 106 -12.18 12.47 1.10
N MET A 107 -11.23 13.31 0.66
CA MET A 107 -10.62 14.35 1.49
C MET A 107 -11.61 15.45 1.90
N ARG A 108 -12.63 15.71 1.06
CA ARG A 108 -13.71 16.64 1.39
C ARG A 108 -14.79 15.99 2.26
N GLY A 109 -15.10 14.71 2.03
CA GLY A 109 -16.13 13.96 2.75
C GLY A 109 -15.82 13.80 4.24
N LEU A 110 -14.52 13.68 4.57
CA LEU A 110 -14.03 13.58 5.96
C LEU A 110 -13.47 14.90 6.51
N ASP A 111 -13.56 16.00 5.76
CA ASP A 111 -12.92 17.29 6.09
C ASP A 111 -11.44 17.15 6.53
N GLU A 112 -10.70 16.29 5.82
CA GLU A 112 -9.32 15.93 6.14
C GLU A 112 -8.40 17.16 6.18
N HIS A 113 -7.50 17.18 7.14
CA HIS A 113 -6.52 18.25 7.31
C HIS A 113 -5.40 18.21 6.24
N SER A 114 -4.57 19.26 6.15
CA SER A 114 -3.35 19.28 5.33
C SER A 114 -3.50 18.86 3.86
N GLN A 115 -4.68 19.09 3.25
CA GLN A 115 -5.01 18.64 1.89
C GLN A 115 -4.02 19.15 0.83
N THR A 116 -3.39 20.34 1.01
CA THR A 116 -2.39 20.85 0.06
C THR A 116 -1.12 19.98 0.04
N ARG A 117 -0.64 19.56 1.23
CA ARG A 117 0.48 18.62 1.37
C ARG A 117 0.11 17.28 0.72
N PHE A 118 -1.10 16.80 0.96
CA PHE A 118 -1.62 15.57 0.38
C PHE A 118 -1.56 15.59 -1.15
N PHE A 119 -2.22 16.55 -1.82
CA PHE A 119 -2.27 16.61 -3.29
C PHE A 119 -0.90 16.89 -3.92
N ALA A 120 -0.04 17.69 -3.28
CA ALA A 120 1.32 17.92 -3.75
C ALA A 120 2.18 16.65 -3.70
N SER A 121 2.18 15.92 -2.57
CA SER A 121 2.90 14.64 -2.43
C SER A 121 2.32 13.56 -3.34
N PHE A 122 1.00 13.56 -3.55
CA PHE A 122 0.32 12.67 -4.47
C PHE A 122 0.77 12.89 -5.92
N ALA A 123 0.82 14.15 -6.39
CA ALA A 123 1.34 14.50 -7.71
C ALA A 123 2.83 14.15 -7.86
N ALA A 124 3.64 14.36 -6.79
CA ALA A 124 5.06 14.02 -6.77
C ALA A 124 5.29 12.51 -6.89
N SER A 125 4.46 11.69 -6.23
CA SER A 125 4.56 10.23 -6.30
C SER A 125 4.31 9.70 -7.71
N LEU A 126 3.36 10.27 -8.44
CA LEU A 126 3.10 9.92 -9.84
C LEU A 126 4.20 10.44 -10.80
N SER A 127 4.86 11.55 -10.46
CA SER A 127 6.06 11.99 -11.19
C SER A 127 7.17 10.95 -11.07
N ALA A 128 7.46 10.50 -9.85
CA ALA A 128 8.48 9.50 -9.58
C ALA A 128 8.14 8.13 -10.20
N ALA A 129 6.86 7.71 -10.15
CA ALA A 129 6.41 6.44 -10.74
C ALA A 129 6.59 6.40 -12.26
N VAL A 130 6.27 7.51 -12.97
CA VAL A 130 6.50 7.61 -14.41
C VAL A 130 8.00 7.74 -14.72
N GLY A 131 8.78 8.37 -13.83
CA GLY A 131 10.25 8.37 -13.91
C GLY A 131 10.84 6.96 -13.83
N ILE A 132 10.32 6.10 -12.93
CA ILE A 132 10.68 4.67 -12.87
C ILE A 132 10.31 3.96 -14.16
N ALA A 133 9.09 4.19 -14.67
CA ALA A 133 8.60 3.58 -15.92
C ALA A 133 9.52 3.87 -17.11
N PHE A 134 9.99 5.10 -17.22
CA PHE A 134 10.82 5.58 -18.32
C PHE A 134 12.33 5.57 -18.04
N ALA A 135 12.77 5.08 -16.90
CA ALA A 135 14.20 4.98 -16.63
C ALA A 135 14.91 4.14 -17.72
N ALA A 136 16.01 4.67 -18.24
CA ALA A 136 16.78 4.02 -19.30
C ALA A 136 17.88 3.09 -18.78
N ASN A 137 18.21 3.20 -17.48
CA ASN A 137 19.29 2.44 -16.82
C ASN A 137 19.05 2.30 -15.32
N LEU A 138 19.90 1.47 -14.67
CA LEU A 138 19.79 1.19 -13.24
C LEU A 138 20.00 2.41 -12.32
N VAL A 139 20.81 3.40 -12.72
CA VAL A 139 21.00 4.62 -11.92
C VAL A 139 19.77 5.52 -12.00
N THR A 140 19.22 5.70 -13.19
CA THR A 140 18.03 6.53 -13.36
C THR A 140 16.82 5.93 -12.62
N ILE A 141 16.63 4.60 -12.70
CA ILE A 141 15.55 3.95 -11.95
C ILE A 141 15.77 4.05 -10.44
N PHE A 142 17.01 3.93 -9.96
CA PHE A 142 17.37 4.09 -8.55
C PHE A 142 16.98 5.48 -8.02
N VAL A 143 17.34 6.55 -8.75
CA VAL A 143 16.99 7.93 -8.34
C VAL A 143 15.47 8.10 -8.18
N PHE A 144 14.69 7.66 -9.16
CA PHE A 144 13.23 7.77 -9.07
C PHE A 144 12.60 6.80 -8.06
N TYR A 145 13.22 5.64 -7.83
CA TYR A 145 12.81 4.68 -6.83
C TYR A 145 12.93 5.25 -5.41
N GLU A 146 14.04 5.95 -5.12
CA GLU A 146 14.25 6.62 -3.84
C GLU A 146 13.38 7.87 -3.71
N LEU A 147 13.27 8.66 -4.78
CA LEU A 147 12.35 9.81 -4.80
C LEU A 147 10.92 9.38 -4.48
N LEU A 148 10.46 8.25 -5.04
CA LEU A 148 9.12 7.73 -4.76
C LEU A 148 8.95 7.42 -3.27
N SER A 149 9.93 6.81 -2.60
CA SER A 149 9.89 6.54 -1.16
C SER A 149 9.76 7.82 -0.33
N LEU A 150 10.57 8.83 -0.66
CA LEU A 150 10.57 10.11 0.05
C LEU A 150 9.26 10.89 -0.10
N VAL A 151 8.74 10.98 -1.34
CA VAL A 151 7.53 11.79 -1.60
C VAL A 151 6.24 11.11 -1.13
N THR A 152 6.24 9.80 -0.93
CA THR A 152 5.09 9.07 -0.38
C THR A 152 5.10 8.98 1.14
N TYR A 153 6.22 9.26 1.80
CA TYR A 153 6.30 9.29 3.27
C TYR A 153 5.26 10.25 3.92
N PRO A 154 5.10 11.51 3.46
CA PRO A 154 4.09 12.42 4.01
C PRO A 154 2.65 11.96 3.79
N LEU A 155 2.42 11.05 2.85
CA LEU A 155 1.11 10.44 2.60
C LEU A 155 0.84 9.30 3.58
N VAL A 156 1.84 8.47 3.88
CA VAL A 156 1.71 7.38 4.86
C VAL A 156 1.56 7.92 6.27
N ALA A 157 2.31 8.96 6.62
CA ALA A 157 2.26 9.62 7.92
C ALA A 157 1.26 10.80 7.96
N HIS A 158 0.18 10.77 7.14
CA HIS A 158 -0.73 11.92 6.94
C HIS A 158 -1.42 12.35 8.21
N ASN A 159 -1.92 11.42 9.01
CA ASN A 159 -2.71 11.68 10.23
C ASN A 159 -1.88 12.29 11.38
N GLU A 160 -0.54 12.19 11.33
CA GLU A 160 0.39 12.77 12.31
C GLU A 160 0.25 12.25 13.75
N ASP A 161 -0.59 11.25 13.99
CA ASP A 161 -0.71 10.55 15.26
C ASP A 161 0.49 9.58 15.50
N ASN A 162 0.54 8.93 16.65
CA ASN A 162 1.63 8.02 16.99
C ASN A 162 1.66 6.78 16.07
N GLU A 163 0.50 6.25 15.70
CA GLU A 163 0.40 5.07 14.83
C GLU A 163 0.91 5.42 13.41
N ALA A 164 0.46 6.55 12.84
CA ALA A 164 0.91 7.03 11.53
C ALA A 164 2.41 7.35 11.52
N ARG A 165 2.97 7.92 12.62
CA ARG A 165 4.41 8.19 12.74
C ARG A 165 5.23 6.90 12.78
N ILE A 166 4.80 5.88 13.53
CA ILE A 166 5.46 4.58 13.59
C ILE A 166 5.39 3.89 12.24
N ALA A 167 4.21 3.84 11.61
CA ALA A 167 4.01 3.27 10.29
C ALA A 167 4.85 3.99 9.22
N GLY A 168 4.89 5.32 9.24
CA GLY A 168 5.72 6.11 8.34
C GLY A 168 7.22 5.85 8.51
N ARG A 169 7.72 5.78 9.74
CA ARG A 169 9.14 5.42 10.01
C ARG A 169 9.46 4.02 9.51
N LYS A 170 8.59 3.04 9.78
CA LYS A 170 8.75 1.67 9.29
C LYS A 170 8.73 1.62 7.78
N TYR A 171 7.79 2.31 7.14
CA TYR A 171 7.72 2.47 5.69
C TYR A 171 9.05 2.98 5.11
N LEU A 172 9.56 4.10 5.65
CA LEU A 172 10.80 4.71 5.17
C LEU A 172 12.02 3.81 5.43
N THR A 173 12.10 3.17 6.59
CA THR A 173 13.19 2.24 6.92
C THR A 173 13.26 1.08 5.93
N TYR A 174 12.12 0.48 5.59
CA TYR A 174 12.09 -0.62 4.63
C TYR A 174 12.35 -0.14 3.21
N THR A 175 11.63 0.89 2.74
CA THR A 175 11.61 1.24 1.32
C THR A 175 12.79 2.09 0.88
N PHE A 176 13.23 3.03 1.70
CA PHE A 176 14.37 3.90 1.41
C PHE A 176 15.69 3.25 1.82
N PHE A 177 15.84 2.92 3.12
CA PHE A 177 17.10 2.35 3.59
C PHE A 177 17.26 0.88 3.17
N GLY A 178 16.25 0.03 3.39
CA GLY A 178 16.35 -1.38 3.05
C GLY A 178 16.40 -1.60 1.53
N GLY A 179 15.35 -1.14 0.82
CA GLY A 179 15.25 -1.30 -0.62
C GLY A 179 16.35 -0.56 -1.38
N GLY A 180 16.63 0.68 -0.99
CA GLY A 180 17.63 1.53 -1.63
C GLY A 180 19.05 1.01 -1.50
N VAL A 181 19.45 0.53 -0.32
CA VAL A 181 20.79 -0.02 -0.11
C VAL A 181 21.03 -1.28 -0.96
N PHE A 182 20.06 -2.21 -1.00
CA PHE A 182 20.17 -3.40 -1.84
C PHE A 182 20.23 -3.07 -3.33
N LEU A 183 19.35 -2.15 -3.77
CA LEU A 183 19.32 -1.73 -5.18
C LEU A 183 20.60 -1.02 -5.58
N LEU A 184 21.14 -0.13 -4.73
CA LEU A 184 22.42 0.54 -4.97
C LEU A 184 23.57 -0.45 -5.03
N ALA A 185 23.66 -1.38 -4.06
CA ALA A 185 24.73 -2.38 -4.03
C ALA A 185 24.71 -3.27 -5.29
N GLY A 186 23.51 -3.74 -5.70
CA GLY A 186 23.35 -4.48 -6.94
C GLY A 186 23.77 -3.66 -8.17
N THR A 187 23.37 -2.38 -8.22
CA THR A 187 23.75 -1.47 -9.32
C THR A 187 25.26 -1.26 -9.40
N VAL A 188 25.93 -1.06 -8.26
CA VAL A 188 27.40 -0.91 -8.19
C VAL A 188 28.10 -2.19 -8.65
N LEU A 189 27.60 -3.38 -8.27
CA LEU A 189 28.15 -4.64 -8.75
C LEU A 189 28.00 -4.81 -10.26
N ILE A 190 26.85 -4.48 -10.84
CA ILE A 190 26.65 -4.52 -12.30
C ILE A 190 27.62 -3.55 -13.00
N TYR A 191 27.79 -2.32 -12.47
CA TYR A 191 28.74 -1.36 -13.01
C TYR A 191 30.17 -1.91 -12.98
N TRP A 192 30.59 -2.48 -11.86
CA TRP A 192 31.90 -3.07 -11.70
C TRP A 192 32.10 -4.25 -12.66
N LEU A 193 31.16 -5.20 -12.72
CA LEU A 193 31.24 -6.36 -13.62
C LEU A 193 31.37 -5.93 -15.08
N THR A 194 30.53 -5.02 -15.54
CA THR A 194 30.56 -4.54 -16.92
C THR A 194 31.82 -3.75 -17.22
N SER A 195 32.48 -3.12 -16.23
CA SER A 195 33.76 -2.43 -16.39
C SER A 195 34.96 -3.38 -16.67
N LEU A 196 34.82 -4.67 -16.37
CA LEU A 196 35.83 -5.68 -16.66
C LEU A 196 35.88 -6.07 -18.14
N VAL A 197 34.86 -5.70 -18.91
CA VAL A 197 34.75 -6.04 -20.34
C VAL A 197 35.25 -4.87 -21.20
N SER A 198 35.84 -5.19 -22.33
CA SER A 198 36.46 -4.21 -23.25
C SER A 198 35.49 -3.17 -23.82
N SER A 199 34.16 -3.45 -23.79
CA SER A 199 33.12 -2.51 -24.20
C SER A 199 32.92 -1.33 -23.22
N GLY A 200 33.51 -1.41 -22.02
CA GLY A 200 33.36 -0.43 -20.95
C GLY A 200 32.12 -0.60 -20.09
N PRO A 201 32.03 0.14 -18.97
CA PRO A 201 30.95 0.00 -18.03
C PRO A 201 29.61 0.46 -18.62
N THR A 202 28.56 -0.34 -18.39
CA THR A 202 27.18 -0.02 -18.78
C THR A 202 26.18 -0.46 -17.72
N LEU A 203 25.11 0.30 -17.57
CA LEU A 203 23.95 0.01 -16.74
C LEU A 203 22.65 0.13 -17.54
N ALA A 204 22.76 0.32 -18.86
CA ALA A 204 21.63 0.53 -19.75
C ALA A 204 20.79 -0.74 -19.86
N PHE A 205 19.46 -0.59 -19.83
CA PHE A 205 18.56 -1.71 -20.05
C PHE A 205 18.62 -2.18 -21.50
N GLU A 206 18.79 -3.47 -21.72
CA GLU A 206 18.89 -4.10 -23.04
C GLU A 206 17.90 -5.26 -23.13
N ALA A 207 17.13 -5.31 -24.21
CA ALA A 207 16.19 -6.41 -24.42
C ALA A 207 16.92 -7.76 -24.50
N GLY A 208 16.57 -8.67 -23.59
CA GLY A 208 17.24 -9.98 -23.49
C GLY A 208 18.45 -10.02 -22.55
N GLY A 209 18.80 -8.89 -21.93
CA GLY A 209 19.89 -8.75 -20.96
C GLY A 209 21.10 -7.98 -21.50
N ILE A 210 21.90 -7.44 -20.59
CA ILE A 210 23.12 -6.66 -20.89
C ILE A 210 24.21 -7.63 -21.38
N GLU A 211 24.65 -7.50 -22.64
CA GLU A 211 25.63 -8.38 -23.25
C GLU A 211 27.00 -8.34 -22.51
N ALA A 212 27.41 -7.15 -22.08
CA ALA A 212 28.64 -6.98 -21.29
C ALA A 212 28.53 -7.73 -19.94
N LEU A 213 27.37 -7.75 -19.30
CA LEU A 213 27.14 -8.51 -18.06
C LEU A 213 27.21 -10.02 -18.32
N ALA A 214 26.61 -10.50 -19.40
CA ALA A 214 26.67 -11.92 -19.76
C ALA A 214 28.10 -12.40 -19.96
N THR A 215 28.95 -11.56 -20.57
CA THR A 215 30.38 -11.83 -20.74
C THR A 215 31.13 -11.80 -19.40
N ALA A 216 30.88 -10.79 -18.56
CA ALA A 216 31.55 -10.68 -17.26
C ALA A 216 31.14 -11.81 -16.29
N ALA A 217 29.89 -12.26 -16.33
CA ALA A 217 29.36 -13.32 -15.48
C ALA A 217 30.04 -14.69 -15.72
N GLN A 218 30.63 -14.92 -16.90
CA GLN A 218 31.43 -16.13 -17.17
C GLN A 218 32.74 -16.11 -16.40
N ALA A 219 33.35 -14.93 -16.21
CA ALA A 219 34.59 -14.76 -15.47
C ALA A 219 34.37 -14.67 -13.96
N GLU A 220 33.29 -13.98 -13.54
CA GLU A 220 32.99 -13.66 -12.15
C GLU A 220 31.54 -14.06 -11.78
N PRO A 221 31.21 -15.38 -11.82
CA PRO A 221 29.82 -15.85 -11.65
C PRO A 221 29.25 -15.52 -10.27
N VAL A 222 30.03 -15.61 -9.19
CA VAL A 222 29.55 -15.35 -7.81
C VAL A 222 29.10 -13.90 -7.63
N TYR A 223 29.85 -12.95 -8.19
CA TYR A 223 29.46 -11.53 -8.11
C TYR A 223 28.23 -11.22 -8.97
N ALA A 224 28.09 -11.89 -10.12
CA ALA A 224 26.87 -11.76 -10.93
C ALA A 224 25.65 -12.34 -10.23
N GLN A 225 25.76 -13.51 -9.57
CA GLN A 225 24.73 -14.09 -8.73
C GLN A 225 24.36 -13.17 -7.56
N ALA A 226 25.36 -12.59 -6.87
CA ALA A 226 25.15 -11.63 -5.79
C ALA A 226 24.42 -10.37 -6.29
N ALA A 227 24.81 -9.81 -7.44
CA ALA A 227 24.14 -8.66 -8.05
C ALA A 227 22.68 -8.97 -8.37
N PHE A 228 22.39 -10.16 -8.90
CA PHE A 228 21.01 -10.60 -9.17
C PHE A 228 20.15 -10.57 -7.90
N PHE A 229 20.59 -11.23 -6.83
CA PHE A 229 19.82 -11.30 -5.60
C PHE A 229 19.70 -9.95 -4.89
N LEU A 230 20.72 -9.10 -4.95
CA LEU A 230 20.64 -7.74 -4.40
C LEU A 230 19.61 -6.89 -5.13
N LEU A 231 19.57 -6.94 -6.47
CA LEU A 231 18.57 -6.23 -7.27
C LEU A 231 17.16 -6.79 -7.01
N ILE A 232 16.99 -8.12 -6.97
CA ILE A 232 15.72 -8.77 -6.65
C ILE A 232 15.26 -8.41 -5.22
N ALA A 233 16.16 -8.40 -4.23
CA ALA A 233 15.84 -7.99 -2.86
C ALA A 233 15.45 -6.51 -2.79
N GLY A 234 16.22 -5.62 -3.45
CA GLY A 234 15.95 -4.18 -3.48
C GLY A 234 14.57 -3.84 -4.04
N PHE A 235 14.23 -4.38 -5.20
CA PHE A 235 12.88 -4.23 -5.76
C PHE A 235 11.83 -5.06 -5.00
N GLY A 236 12.23 -6.19 -4.41
CA GLY A 236 11.42 -7.08 -3.60
C GLY A 236 10.86 -6.43 -2.34
N VAL A 237 11.57 -5.45 -1.75
CA VAL A 237 11.05 -4.64 -0.64
C VAL A 237 9.75 -3.95 -1.05
N LYS A 238 9.74 -3.20 -2.17
CA LYS A 238 8.51 -2.55 -2.65
C LYS A 238 7.50 -3.55 -3.21
N ALA A 239 7.94 -4.66 -3.78
CA ALA A 239 7.05 -5.77 -4.17
C ALA A 239 6.51 -6.55 -2.96
N ALA A 240 6.89 -6.18 -1.74
CA ALA A 240 6.45 -6.78 -0.48
C ALA A 240 6.66 -8.31 -0.43
N LEU A 241 7.80 -8.79 -0.92
CA LEU A 241 8.21 -10.18 -0.77
C LEU A 241 8.57 -10.48 0.70
N MET A 242 8.13 -11.62 1.23
CA MET A 242 8.52 -12.04 2.58
C MET A 242 10.02 -12.40 2.63
N PRO A 243 10.71 -11.96 3.70
CA PRO A 243 10.23 -11.32 4.94
C PRO A 243 10.09 -9.79 4.87
N LEU A 244 10.33 -9.15 3.75
CA LEU A 244 10.42 -7.68 3.58
C LEU A 244 9.04 -6.98 3.40
N HIS A 245 7.93 -7.62 3.80
CA HIS A 245 6.55 -7.23 3.47
C HIS A 245 5.83 -6.40 4.54
N SER A 246 6.29 -6.43 5.80
CA SER A 246 5.47 -6.00 6.95
C SER A 246 5.09 -4.51 6.93
N TRP A 247 5.91 -3.66 6.31
CA TRP A 247 5.64 -2.22 6.16
C TRP A 247 4.33 -1.94 5.43
N LEU A 248 3.94 -2.83 4.48
CA LEU A 248 2.79 -2.60 3.62
C LEU A 248 1.45 -2.70 4.39
N ALA A 249 1.36 -3.64 5.32
CA ALA A 249 0.18 -3.80 6.17
C ALA A 249 0.06 -2.68 7.22
N ASP A 250 1.18 -2.18 7.73
CA ASP A 250 1.21 -1.09 8.72
C ASP A 250 0.93 0.27 8.07
N ALA A 251 1.26 0.44 6.78
CA ALA A 251 0.91 1.65 6.02
C ALA A 251 -0.61 1.84 5.81
N MET A 252 -1.46 0.92 6.29
CA MET A 252 -2.92 1.02 6.17
C MET A 252 -3.58 2.06 7.09
N VAL A 253 -2.83 2.67 7.98
CA VAL A 253 -3.24 3.86 8.75
C VAL A 253 -3.44 5.09 7.85
N ALA A 254 -2.84 5.10 6.67
CA ALA A 254 -2.97 6.18 5.70
C ALA A 254 -4.42 6.34 5.18
N PRO A 255 -4.81 7.56 4.74
CA PRO A 255 -6.08 7.78 4.06
C PRO A 255 -6.29 6.80 2.90
N THR A 256 -7.52 6.38 2.66
CA THR A 256 -7.79 5.31 1.68
C THR A 256 -7.33 5.62 0.24
N PRO A 257 -7.39 6.87 -0.27
CA PRO A 257 -6.80 7.18 -1.58
C PRO A 257 -5.28 6.92 -1.65
N VAL A 258 -4.57 7.12 -0.53
CA VAL A 258 -3.13 6.78 -0.41
C VAL A 258 -2.95 5.27 -0.43
N SER A 259 -3.77 4.53 0.32
CA SER A 259 -3.75 3.06 0.29
C SER A 259 -3.96 2.54 -1.14
N GLY A 260 -4.91 3.11 -1.89
CA GLY A 260 -5.12 2.82 -3.31
C GLY A 260 -3.88 3.11 -4.16
N LEU A 261 -3.24 4.28 -3.99
CA LEU A 261 -2.01 4.65 -4.69
C LEU A 261 -0.85 3.69 -4.39
N LEU A 262 -0.62 3.38 -3.11
CA LEU A 262 0.46 2.48 -2.68
C LEU A 262 0.29 1.08 -3.26
N HIS A 263 -0.93 0.52 -3.21
CA HIS A 263 -1.20 -0.89 -3.53
C HIS A 263 -1.53 -1.16 -5.00
N ALA A 264 -2.20 -0.22 -5.70
CA ALA A 264 -2.68 -0.45 -7.04
C ALA A 264 -1.84 0.24 -8.13
N VAL A 265 -1.32 1.45 -7.86
CA VAL A 265 -0.84 2.34 -8.93
C VAL A 265 0.67 2.50 -8.96
N ALA A 266 1.32 2.88 -7.84
CA ALA A 266 2.68 3.40 -7.88
C ALA A 266 3.70 2.53 -7.12
N VAL A 267 3.62 2.48 -5.77
CA VAL A 267 4.76 2.03 -4.96
C VAL A 267 5.05 0.54 -5.12
N VAL A 268 4.08 -0.33 -4.87
CA VAL A 268 4.31 -1.79 -4.98
C VAL A 268 4.50 -2.24 -6.42
N LYS A 269 3.89 -1.51 -7.37
CA LYS A 269 4.06 -1.80 -8.80
C LYS A 269 5.45 -1.44 -9.29
N SER A 270 6.08 -0.39 -8.75
CA SER A 270 7.48 -0.08 -9.07
C SER A 270 8.43 -1.21 -8.67
N GLY A 271 8.14 -1.91 -7.56
CA GLY A 271 8.89 -3.11 -7.17
C GLY A 271 8.72 -4.25 -8.18
N ALA A 272 7.48 -4.62 -8.50
CA ALA A 272 7.19 -5.67 -9.49
C ALA A 272 7.74 -5.33 -10.89
N PHE A 273 7.62 -4.07 -11.31
CA PHE A 273 8.17 -3.56 -12.57
C PHE A 273 9.71 -3.61 -12.58
N GLY A 274 10.36 -3.22 -11.47
CA GLY A 274 11.80 -3.31 -11.33
C GLY A 274 12.31 -4.75 -11.44
N ILE A 275 11.62 -5.71 -10.81
CA ILE A 275 11.93 -7.15 -10.96
C ILE A 275 11.77 -7.58 -12.44
N ALA A 276 10.72 -7.10 -13.13
CA ALA A 276 10.56 -7.38 -14.55
C ALA A 276 11.73 -6.83 -15.38
N ARG A 277 12.19 -5.58 -15.11
CA ARG A 277 13.39 -5.01 -15.74
C ARG A 277 14.64 -5.85 -15.47
N VAL A 278 14.85 -6.29 -14.22
CA VAL A 278 16.00 -7.14 -13.85
C VAL A 278 15.99 -8.45 -14.64
N ILE A 279 14.85 -9.14 -14.69
CA ILE A 279 14.73 -10.44 -15.35
C ILE A 279 14.77 -10.33 -16.88
N LEU A 280 14.17 -9.29 -17.46
CA LEU A 280 14.02 -9.18 -18.91
C LEU A 280 15.13 -8.41 -19.59
N GLU A 281 15.73 -7.40 -18.91
CA GLU A 281 16.59 -6.40 -19.56
C GLU A 281 17.93 -6.16 -18.90
N VAL A 282 18.15 -6.62 -17.63
CA VAL A 282 19.48 -6.57 -16.99
C VAL A 282 20.20 -7.90 -17.17
N PHE A 283 19.61 -8.98 -16.67
CA PHE A 283 20.19 -10.32 -16.79
C PHE A 283 19.74 -11.03 -18.08
N GLY A 284 18.46 -10.87 -18.42
CA GLY A 284 17.83 -11.66 -19.47
C GLY A 284 17.57 -13.12 -19.07
N PRO A 285 16.49 -13.74 -19.61
CA PRO A 285 16.15 -15.13 -19.27
C PRO A 285 17.24 -16.15 -19.64
N GLY A 286 18.08 -15.84 -20.65
CA GLY A 286 19.21 -16.68 -21.06
C GLY A 286 20.26 -16.77 -19.97
N LEU A 287 20.84 -15.62 -19.57
CA LEU A 287 21.89 -15.58 -18.54
C LEU A 287 21.42 -16.17 -17.21
N ILE A 288 20.14 -15.92 -16.82
CA ILE A 288 19.59 -16.48 -15.56
C ILE A 288 19.60 -18.01 -15.58
N ARG A 289 19.36 -18.64 -16.74
CA ARG A 289 19.43 -20.11 -16.89
C ARG A 289 20.86 -20.63 -16.94
N ASP A 290 21.76 -19.87 -17.58
CA ASP A 290 23.15 -20.26 -17.82
C ASP A 290 24.07 -19.95 -16.62
N LEU A 291 23.53 -19.36 -15.54
CA LEU A 291 24.24 -18.99 -14.31
C LEU A 291 23.66 -19.74 -13.10
N PRO A 292 23.85 -21.07 -12.98
CA PRO A 292 23.28 -21.84 -11.87
C PRO A 292 23.99 -21.54 -10.56
N LEU A 293 23.27 -21.81 -9.45
CA LEU A 293 23.81 -21.85 -8.09
C LEU A 293 24.22 -23.27 -7.75
N ASP A 294 25.44 -23.47 -7.28
CA ASP A 294 25.83 -24.73 -6.68
C ASP A 294 25.42 -24.76 -5.19
N VAL A 295 24.37 -25.55 -4.91
CA VAL A 295 23.81 -25.67 -3.55
C VAL A 295 24.33 -26.98 -2.93
N PRO A 296 25.11 -26.90 -1.83
CA PRO A 296 25.64 -28.09 -1.17
C PRO A 296 24.55 -29.10 -0.83
N GLY A 297 24.70 -30.34 -1.32
CA GLY A 297 23.77 -31.44 -1.07
C GLY A 297 22.55 -31.51 -2.01
N ILE A 298 22.34 -30.49 -2.86
CA ILE A 298 21.24 -30.47 -3.85
C ILE A 298 21.83 -30.50 -5.27
N GLY A 299 22.98 -29.84 -5.51
CA GLY A 299 23.61 -29.67 -6.82
C GLY A 299 23.27 -28.34 -7.46
N GLU A 300 23.40 -28.25 -8.79
CA GLU A 300 23.13 -27.04 -9.55
C GLU A 300 21.64 -26.72 -9.62
N VAL A 301 21.28 -25.51 -9.16
CA VAL A 301 19.92 -25.00 -9.13
C VAL A 301 19.87 -23.71 -9.96
N GLY A 302 18.89 -23.56 -10.84
CA GLY A 302 18.71 -22.33 -11.62
C GLY A 302 18.55 -21.10 -10.73
N LEU A 303 19.18 -19.99 -11.13
CA LEU A 303 19.20 -18.73 -10.36
C LEU A 303 17.78 -18.16 -10.09
N ASN A 304 16.81 -18.53 -10.91
CA ASN A 304 15.40 -18.16 -10.76
C ASN A 304 14.66 -18.96 -9.67
N ILE A 305 15.12 -20.17 -9.34
CA ILE A 305 14.37 -21.10 -8.44
C ILE A 305 14.24 -20.55 -7.01
N PRO A 306 15.31 -20.01 -6.35
CA PRO A 306 15.17 -19.39 -5.03
C PRO A 306 14.14 -18.25 -5.01
N VAL A 307 14.12 -17.42 -6.07
CA VAL A 307 13.15 -16.33 -6.21
C VAL A 307 11.72 -16.88 -6.35
N ALA A 308 11.55 -17.94 -7.16
CA ALA A 308 10.26 -18.63 -7.32
C ALA A 308 9.78 -19.24 -6.01
N ILE A 309 10.66 -19.84 -5.20
CA ILE A 309 10.34 -20.40 -3.87
C ILE A 309 9.88 -19.31 -2.92
N VAL A 310 10.63 -18.21 -2.82
CA VAL A 310 10.26 -17.06 -1.97
C VAL A 310 8.91 -16.47 -2.40
N ALA A 311 8.67 -16.34 -3.70
CA ALA A 311 7.40 -15.84 -4.23
C ALA A 311 6.25 -16.82 -3.94
N ALA A 312 6.43 -18.14 -4.13
CA ALA A 312 5.44 -19.17 -3.84
C ALA A 312 5.11 -19.25 -2.34
N PHE A 313 6.12 -19.12 -1.48
CA PHE A 313 5.94 -19.02 -0.04
C PHE A 313 5.15 -17.76 0.32
N THR A 314 5.58 -16.60 -0.20
CA THR A 314 4.95 -15.31 0.12
C THR A 314 3.49 -15.30 -0.30
N LEU A 315 3.16 -15.75 -1.51
CA LEU A 315 1.76 -15.75 -1.99
C LEU A 315 0.86 -16.64 -1.15
N THR A 316 1.37 -17.77 -0.67
CA THR A 316 0.60 -18.71 0.15
C THR A 316 0.45 -18.18 1.58
N ALA A 317 1.55 -17.78 2.21
CA ALA A 317 1.55 -17.25 3.58
C ALA A 317 0.71 -15.96 3.71
N ALA A 318 0.86 -15.02 2.77
CA ALA A 318 0.08 -13.79 2.76
C ALA A 318 -1.43 -14.05 2.57
N SER A 319 -1.81 -15.05 1.76
CA SER A 319 -3.21 -15.46 1.59
C SER A 319 -3.79 -16.04 2.89
N ILE A 320 -3.01 -16.83 3.63
CA ILE A 320 -3.42 -17.38 4.93
C ILE A 320 -3.57 -16.25 5.97
N ILE A 321 -2.62 -15.29 6.01
CA ILE A 321 -2.70 -14.16 6.93
C ILE A 321 -3.90 -13.27 6.61
N ALA A 322 -4.22 -13.05 5.32
CA ALA A 322 -5.36 -12.26 4.89
C ALA A 322 -6.69 -12.80 5.46
N MET A 323 -6.87 -14.12 5.57
CA MET A 323 -8.07 -14.73 6.15
C MET A 323 -8.29 -14.39 7.63
N ARG A 324 -7.21 -14.06 8.36
CA ARG A 324 -7.26 -13.75 9.80
C ARG A 324 -7.50 -12.26 10.09
N LYS A 325 -7.44 -11.40 9.07
CA LYS A 325 -7.58 -9.96 9.28
C LYS A 325 -9.04 -9.54 9.17
N ASP A 326 -9.59 -9.00 10.26
CA ASP A 326 -10.95 -8.46 10.28
C ASP A 326 -11.00 -7.05 9.69
N HIS A 327 -10.01 -6.19 9.98
CA HIS A 327 -9.92 -4.86 9.39
C HIS A 327 -9.78 -4.93 7.86
N LEU A 328 -10.73 -4.37 7.10
CA LEU A 328 -10.85 -4.51 5.65
C LEU A 328 -9.58 -4.06 4.91
N LYS A 329 -9.04 -2.85 5.19
CA LYS A 329 -7.82 -2.36 4.55
C LYS A 329 -6.60 -3.27 4.81
N ARG A 330 -6.44 -3.79 6.03
CA ARG A 330 -5.35 -4.73 6.36
C ARG A 330 -5.50 -6.06 5.62
N ARG A 331 -6.74 -6.59 5.46
CA ARG A 331 -7.01 -7.76 4.59
C ARG A 331 -6.63 -7.49 3.15
N LEU A 332 -6.98 -6.31 2.61
CA LEU A 332 -6.60 -5.89 1.26
C LEU A 332 -5.08 -5.76 1.09
N ALA A 333 -4.35 -5.33 2.12
CA ALA A 333 -2.89 -5.22 2.10
C ALA A 333 -2.21 -6.59 1.95
N TYR A 334 -2.58 -7.59 2.78
CA TYR A 334 -2.04 -8.95 2.64
C TYR A 334 -2.44 -9.62 1.33
N SER A 335 -3.64 -9.34 0.86
CA SER A 335 -4.07 -9.75 -0.46
C SER A 335 -3.19 -9.12 -1.56
N THR A 336 -2.72 -7.86 -1.41
CA THR A 336 -1.77 -7.24 -2.35
C THR A 336 -0.42 -7.96 -2.32
N THR A 337 0.13 -8.25 -1.12
CA THR A 337 1.36 -9.02 -0.95
C THR A 337 1.29 -10.37 -1.70
N ALA A 338 0.18 -11.09 -1.57
CA ALA A 338 -0.05 -12.32 -2.31
C ALA A 338 -0.04 -12.10 -3.83
N GLN A 339 -0.78 -11.10 -4.33
CA GLN A 339 -0.92 -10.87 -5.77
C GLN A 339 0.37 -10.32 -6.43
N LEU A 340 1.18 -9.56 -5.72
CA LEU A 340 2.51 -9.16 -6.22
C LEU A 340 3.42 -10.36 -6.38
N SER A 341 3.32 -11.30 -5.45
CA SER A 341 4.08 -12.55 -5.52
C SER A 341 3.65 -13.44 -6.69
N TYR A 342 2.39 -13.36 -7.19
CA TYR A 342 2.00 -13.96 -8.47
C TYR A 342 2.84 -13.41 -9.62
N ILE A 343 3.04 -12.08 -9.66
CA ILE A 343 3.83 -11.43 -10.72
C ILE A 343 5.28 -11.94 -10.66
N VAL A 344 5.88 -11.91 -9.47
CA VAL A 344 7.28 -12.35 -9.28
C VAL A 344 7.44 -13.83 -9.62
N LEU A 345 6.53 -14.69 -9.18
CA LEU A 345 6.54 -16.11 -9.48
C LEU A 345 6.42 -16.38 -10.98
N GLY A 346 5.48 -15.72 -11.66
CA GLY A 346 5.30 -15.86 -13.10
C GLY A 346 6.51 -15.41 -13.92
N LEU A 347 7.17 -14.32 -13.51
CA LEU A 347 8.43 -13.87 -14.12
C LEU A 347 9.57 -14.86 -13.87
N SER A 348 9.66 -15.41 -12.64
CA SER A 348 10.71 -16.36 -12.25
C SER A 348 10.60 -17.72 -12.93
N MET A 349 9.45 -18.08 -13.52
CA MET A 349 9.33 -19.32 -14.29
C MET A 349 10.12 -19.28 -15.62
N LEU A 350 10.55 -18.11 -16.09
CA LEU A 350 11.33 -17.89 -17.31
C LEU A 350 10.72 -18.52 -18.59
N HIS A 351 9.42 -18.74 -18.59
CA HIS A 351 8.68 -19.24 -19.74
C HIS A 351 7.84 -18.13 -20.37
N PRO A 352 7.80 -17.97 -21.70
CA PRO A 352 7.09 -16.85 -22.35
C PRO A 352 5.65 -16.69 -21.91
N TYR A 353 4.86 -17.76 -21.82
CA TYR A 353 3.48 -17.71 -21.35
C TYR A 353 3.39 -17.26 -19.88
N ALA A 354 4.25 -17.76 -19.00
CA ALA A 354 4.25 -17.38 -17.59
C ALA A 354 4.62 -15.90 -17.41
N MET A 355 5.64 -15.42 -18.14
CA MET A 355 6.07 -14.02 -18.12
C MET A 355 4.98 -13.08 -18.68
N VAL A 356 4.32 -13.46 -19.77
CA VAL A 356 3.18 -12.71 -20.32
C VAL A 356 2.04 -12.68 -19.31
N GLY A 357 1.72 -13.82 -18.68
CA GLY A 357 0.72 -13.90 -17.60
C GLY A 357 1.05 -12.99 -16.43
N ALA A 358 2.32 -12.95 -16.01
CA ALA A 358 2.81 -12.08 -14.94
C ALA A 358 2.66 -10.59 -15.31
N LEU A 359 3.03 -10.18 -16.51
CA LEU A 359 2.87 -8.81 -16.98
C LEU A 359 1.39 -8.43 -17.09
N PHE A 360 0.52 -9.30 -17.63
CA PHE A 360 -0.93 -9.06 -17.65
C PHE A 360 -1.54 -9.00 -16.25
N HIS A 361 -0.92 -9.65 -15.26
CA HIS A 361 -1.40 -9.56 -13.89
C HIS A 361 -1.18 -8.17 -13.27
N ILE A 362 -0.23 -7.38 -13.77
CA ILE A 362 0.01 -6.00 -13.31
C ILE A 362 -1.27 -5.14 -13.47
N PRO A 363 -1.84 -4.94 -14.68
CA PRO A 363 -3.07 -4.17 -14.83
C PRO A 363 -4.30 -4.86 -14.22
N ALA A 364 -4.43 -6.18 -14.39
CA ALA A 364 -5.57 -6.92 -13.82
C ALA A 364 -5.68 -6.71 -12.29
N HIS A 365 -4.55 -6.83 -11.60
CA HIS A 365 -4.48 -6.53 -10.16
C HIS A 365 -4.70 -5.04 -9.86
N ALA A 366 -4.15 -4.13 -10.66
CA ALA A 366 -4.27 -2.69 -10.41
C ALA A 366 -5.74 -2.23 -10.44
N PHE A 367 -6.50 -2.61 -11.47
CA PHE A 367 -7.93 -2.29 -11.57
C PHE A 367 -8.74 -2.90 -10.43
N ALA A 368 -8.61 -4.22 -10.21
CA ALA A 368 -9.35 -4.89 -9.16
C ALA A 368 -9.04 -4.33 -7.76
N LYS A 369 -7.75 -4.07 -7.48
CA LYS A 369 -7.32 -3.58 -6.17
C LYS A 369 -7.76 -2.13 -5.93
N LEU A 370 -7.66 -1.26 -6.94
CA LEU A 370 -8.12 0.11 -6.83
C LEU A 370 -9.62 0.17 -6.56
N THR A 371 -10.41 -0.63 -7.27
CA THR A 371 -11.85 -0.78 -7.03
C THR A 371 -12.14 -1.20 -5.57
N LEU A 372 -11.43 -2.22 -5.06
CA LEU A 372 -11.61 -2.69 -3.69
C LEU A 372 -11.27 -1.62 -2.64
N PHE A 373 -10.18 -0.85 -2.83
CA PHE A 373 -9.85 0.25 -1.94
C PHE A 373 -10.84 1.41 -2.05
N PHE A 374 -11.31 1.73 -3.25
CA PHE A 374 -12.33 2.76 -3.42
C PHE A 374 -13.63 2.38 -2.71
N CYS A 375 -14.05 1.12 -2.81
CA CYS A 375 -15.21 0.63 -2.06
C CYS A 375 -14.98 0.73 -0.55
N ALA A 376 -13.81 0.30 -0.05
CA ALA A 376 -13.50 0.37 1.38
C ALA A 376 -13.52 1.82 1.90
N GLY A 377 -12.98 2.79 1.15
CA GLY A 377 -13.01 4.18 1.57
C GLY A 377 -14.38 4.82 1.41
N SER A 378 -15.20 4.42 0.43
CA SER A 378 -16.58 4.89 0.32
C SER A 378 -17.42 4.40 1.50
N ILE A 379 -17.21 3.15 1.93
CA ILE A 379 -17.84 2.61 3.14
C ILE A 379 -17.40 3.42 4.36
N HIS A 380 -16.11 3.65 4.53
CA HIS A 380 -15.57 4.42 5.64
C HIS A 380 -16.15 5.85 5.71
N VAL A 381 -16.20 6.58 4.58
CA VAL A 381 -16.72 7.95 4.53
C VAL A 381 -18.20 8.03 4.90
N GLU A 382 -18.99 7.05 4.48
CA GLU A 382 -20.46 7.08 4.65
C GLU A 382 -20.96 6.41 5.93
N THR A 383 -20.18 5.49 6.50
CA THR A 383 -20.66 4.67 7.62
C THR A 383 -19.65 4.55 8.75
N HIS A 384 -18.44 5.10 8.59
CA HIS A 384 -17.31 5.00 9.53
C HIS A 384 -16.95 3.53 9.91
N THR A 385 -17.30 2.57 9.04
CA THR A 385 -17.12 1.14 9.27
C THR A 385 -15.85 0.66 8.59
N ASP A 386 -14.92 0.09 9.34
CA ASP A 386 -13.63 -0.44 8.85
C ASP A 386 -13.48 -1.95 9.05
N TYR A 387 -14.24 -2.54 9.96
CA TYR A 387 -14.16 -3.96 10.30
C TYR A 387 -15.25 -4.76 9.57
N ILE A 388 -14.86 -5.93 9.06
CA ILE A 388 -15.74 -6.79 8.27
C ILE A 388 -16.88 -7.34 9.14
N SER A 389 -16.59 -7.65 10.41
CA SER A 389 -17.59 -8.06 11.40
C SER A 389 -18.74 -7.05 11.59
N GLU A 390 -18.48 -5.76 11.34
CA GLU A 390 -19.44 -4.68 11.47
C GLU A 390 -20.19 -4.38 10.16
N MET A 391 -19.89 -5.09 9.07
CA MET A 391 -20.48 -4.84 7.74
C MET A 391 -21.73 -5.67 7.45
N ALA A 392 -22.32 -6.34 8.45
CA ALA A 392 -23.51 -7.14 8.25
C ALA A 392 -24.65 -6.32 7.65
N GLY A 393 -25.21 -6.78 6.54
CA GLY A 393 -26.33 -6.11 5.86
C GLY A 393 -26.01 -4.79 5.14
N ILE A 394 -24.76 -4.30 5.14
CA ILE A 394 -24.38 -3.00 4.54
C ILE A 394 -24.70 -2.93 3.04
N GLY A 395 -24.83 -4.07 2.35
CA GLY A 395 -25.28 -4.13 0.96
C GLY A 395 -26.68 -3.55 0.71
N LYS A 396 -27.52 -3.42 1.75
CA LYS A 396 -28.81 -2.72 1.64
C LYS A 396 -28.63 -1.21 1.51
N ARG A 397 -27.64 -0.65 2.21
CA ARG A 397 -27.34 0.78 2.20
C ARG A 397 -26.51 1.17 0.98
N MET A 398 -25.52 0.35 0.61
CA MET A 398 -24.54 0.64 -0.42
C MET A 398 -24.47 -0.48 -1.49
N PRO A 399 -25.58 -0.76 -2.22
CA PRO A 399 -25.67 -1.89 -3.13
C PRO A 399 -24.68 -1.81 -4.32
N LEU A 400 -24.47 -0.63 -4.92
CA LEU A 400 -23.54 -0.46 -6.03
C LEU A 400 -22.10 -0.62 -5.57
N THR A 401 -21.73 -0.03 -4.44
CA THR A 401 -20.41 -0.14 -3.85
C THR A 401 -20.07 -1.60 -3.55
N MET A 402 -20.98 -2.35 -2.94
CA MET A 402 -20.77 -3.76 -2.64
C MET A 402 -20.81 -4.66 -3.89
N ALA A 403 -21.58 -4.29 -4.92
CA ALA A 403 -21.53 -4.96 -6.22
C ALA A 403 -20.16 -4.75 -6.90
N ALA A 404 -19.63 -3.52 -6.91
CA ALA A 404 -18.30 -3.21 -7.42
C ALA A 404 -17.21 -3.96 -6.63
N PHE A 405 -17.33 -4.00 -5.29
CA PHE A 405 -16.45 -4.80 -4.43
C PHE A 405 -16.46 -6.28 -4.83
N THR A 406 -17.65 -6.85 -5.08
CA THR A 406 -17.81 -8.25 -5.50
C THR A 406 -17.11 -8.52 -6.83
N VAL A 407 -17.22 -7.63 -7.82
CA VAL A 407 -16.52 -7.75 -9.12
C VAL A 407 -15.01 -7.65 -8.93
N GLY A 408 -14.53 -6.69 -8.13
CA GLY A 408 -13.11 -6.58 -7.78
C GLY A 408 -12.58 -7.83 -7.07
N ALA A 409 -13.33 -8.36 -6.11
CA ALA A 409 -13.01 -9.60 -5.38
C ALA A 409 -12.95 -10.82 -6.32
N ALA A 410 -13.91 -10.96 -7.26
CA ALA A 410 -13.90 -11.99 -8.29
C ALA A 410 -12.66 -11.88 -9.20
N GLY A 411 -12.25 -10.66 -9.56
CA GLY A 411 -11.02 -10.39 -10.29
C GLY A 411 -9.78 -10.85 -9.54
N MET A 412 -9.71 -10.59 -8.25
CA MET A 412 -8.60 -11.02 -7.38
C MET A 412 -8.57 -12.54 -7.21
N ALA A 413 -9.73 -13.18 -7.06
CA ALA A 413 -9.83 -14.64 -7.01
C ALA A 413 -9.44 -15.29 -8.35
N GLY A 414 -9.62 -14.59 -9.47
CA GLY A 414 -9.36 -15.11 -10.81
C GLY A 414 -10.54 -15.92 -11.34
N LEU A 415 -11.77 -15.47 -11.09
CA LEU A 415 -12.97 -16.09 -11.62
C LEU A 415 -13.23 -15.60 -13.06
N PRO A 416 -13.59 -16.48 -14.01
CA PRO A 416 -14.04 -16.04 -15.33
C PRO A 416 -15.34 -15.23 -15.22
N PRO A 417 -15.58 -14.21 -16.03
CA PRO A 417 -14.77 -13.69 -17.16
C PRO A 417 -13.85 -12.53 -16.81
N VAL A 418 -13.48 -12.34 -15.54
CA VAL A 418 -12.70 -11.19 -15.09
C VAL A 418 -11.21 -11.33 -15.45
N ALA A 419 -10.52 -10.19 -15.71
CA ALA A 419 -9.15 -10.15 -16.23
C ALA A 419 -8.11 -10.93 -15.38
N GLY A 420 -8.32 -11.05 -14.06
CA GLY A 420 -7.47 -11.83 -13.17
C GLY A 420 -7.40 -13.32 -13.51
N PHE A 421 -8.46 -13.88 -14.10
CA PHE A 421 -8.45 -15.25 -14.60
C PHE A 421 -7.44 -15.44 -15.74
N VAL A 422 -7.47 -14.55 -16.74
CA VAL A 422 -6.60 -14.64 -17.92
C VAL A 422 -5.13 -14.67 -17.52
N SER A 423 -4.70 -13.74 -16.66
CA SER A 423 -3.30 -13.66 -16.23
C SER A 423 -2.85 -14.93 -15.49
N LYS A 424 -3.65 -15.43 -14.55
CA LYS A 424 -3.35 -16.65 -13.78
C LYS A 424 -3.34 -17.88 -14.68
N PHE A 425 -4.25 -17.96 -15.64
CA PHE A 425 -4.32 -19.04 -16.60
C PHE A 425 -3.06 -19.12 -17.47
N TYR A 426 -2.55 -17.99 -17.96
CA TYR A 426 -1.28 -17.97 -18.71
C TYR A 426 -0.08 -18.40 -17.86
N MET A 427 -0.04 -18.01 -16.57
CA MET A 427 1.01 -18.50 -15.66
C MET A 427 0.95 -20.01 -15.46
N LEU A 428 -0.26 -20.59 -15.31
CA LEU A 428 -0.44 -22.04 -15.19
C LEU A 428 -0.04 -22.79 -16.46
N ILE A 429 -0.38 -22.24 -17.63
CA ILE A 429 0.08 -22.80 -18.93
C ILE A 429 1.60 -22.82 -18.95
N GLY A 430 2.27 -21.71 -18.59
CA GLY A 430 3.72 -21.62 -18.56
C GLY A 430 4.36 -22.64 -17.63
N ALA A 431 3.83 -22.81 -16.41
CA ALA A 431 4.28 -23.83 -15.46
C ALA A 431 4.10 -25.25 -16.02
N GLY A 432 2.97 -25.52 -16.69
CA GLY A 432 2.71 -26.80 -17.33
C GLY A 432 3.70 -27.15 -18.45
N TYR A 433 4.10 -26.16 -19.27
CA TYR A 433 5.11 -26.37 -20.31
C TYR A 433 6.51 -26.61 -19.75
N MET A 434 6.86 -26.00 -18.61
CA MET A 434 8.15 -26.23 -17.97
C MET A 434 8.23 -27.64 -17.36
N GLY A 435 7.11 -28.19 -16.85
CA GLY A 435 7.09 -29.52 -16.25
C GLY A 435 7.91 -29.65 -14.96
N GLY A 436 8.25 -30.89 -14.55
CA GLY A 436 9.16 -31.14 -13.43
C GLY A 436 8.75 -30.43 -12.12
N GLU A 437 9.70 -29.75 -11.49
CA GLU A 437 9.54 -28.99 -10.24
C GLU A 437 8.56 -27.81 -10.38
N TYR A 438 8.31 -27.30 -11.58
CA TYR A 438 7.40 -26.17 -11.80
C TYR A 438 5.93 -26.52 -11.53
N TRP A 439 5.58 -27.82 -11.44
CA TRP A 439 4.27 -28.25 -10.95
C TRP A 439 4.02 -27.85 -9.49
N LEU A 440 5.08 -27.75 -8.68
CA LEU A 440 4.97 -27.24 -7.31
C LEU A 440 4.50 -25.77 -7.31
N PHE A 441 5.05 -24.96 -8.22
CA PHE A 441 4.65 -23.56 -8.36
C PHE A 441 3.24 -23.42 -8.93
N ALA A 442 2.84 -24.27 -9.86
CA ALA A 442 1.44 -24.36 -10.32
C ALA A 442 0.50 -24.70 -9.17
N GLY A 443 0.87 -25.65 -8.31
CA GLY A 443 0.14 -25.99 -7.09
C GLY A 443 -0.01 -24.81 -6.14
N ALA A 444 1.05 -24.03 -5.92
CA ALA A 444 1.02 -22.81 -5.09
C ALA A 444 0.08 -21.75 -5.68
N LEU A 445 0.10 -21.54 -7.02
CA LEU A 445 -0.82 -20.63 -7.71
C LEU A 445 -2.28 -21.04 -7.52
N LEU A 446 -2.60 -22.31 -7.68
CA LEU A 446 -3.96 -22.85 -7.50
C LEU A 446 -4.40 -22.77 -6.04
N LEU A 447 -3.55 -23.16 -5.09
CA LEU A 447 -3.83 -23.06 -3.67
C LEU A 447 -4.17 -21.62 -3.27
N SER A 448 -3.33 -20.66 -3.66
CA SER A 448 -3.58 -19.25 -3.37
C SER A 448 -4.85 -18.74 -4.06
N ALA A 449 -5.19 -19.22 -5.26
CA ALA A 449 -6.44 -18.84 -5.93
C ALA A 449 -7.67 -19.28 -5.11
N VAL A 450 -7.65 -20.49 -4.54
CA VAL A 450 -8.69 -20.98 -3.62
C VAL A 450 -8.73 -20.13 -2.35
N LEU A 451 -7.57 -19.83 -1.75
CA LEU A 451 -7.49 -18.99 -0.57
C LEU A 451 -8.00 -17.55 -0.84
N ASN A 452 -7.84 -17.04 -2.06
CA ASN A 452 -8.40 -15.73 -2.45
C ASN A 452 -9.94 -15.72 -2.35
N VAL A 453 -10.58 -16.79 -2.80
CA VAL A 453 -12.03 -16.95 -2.61
C VAL A 453 -12.36 -17.00 -1.12
N ALA A 454 -11.59 -17.78 -0.35
CA ALA A 454 -11.84 -17.98 1.08
C ALA A 454 -11.78 -16.70 1.91
N TYR A 455 -10.93 -15.71 1.58
CA TYR A 455 -10.87 -14.47 2.36
C TYR A 455 -11.69 -13.32 1.76
N PHE A 456 -12.07 -13.35 0.47
CA PHE A 456 -12.91 -12.30 -0.11
C PHE A 456 -14.40 -12.61 -0.02
N TRP A 457 -14.78 -13.90 -0.22
CA TRP A 457 -16.18 -14.27 -0.23
C TRP A 457 -16.93 -13.98 1.08
N PRO A 458 -16.34 -14.18 2.28
CA PRO A 458 -17.01 -13.81 3.52
C PRO A 458 -17.40 -12.34 3.60
N VAL A 459 -16.57 -11.41 3.10
CA VAL A 459 -16.90 -9.97 3.08
C VAL A 459 -18.19 -9.74 2.27
N VAL A 460 -18.30 -10.39 1.11
CA VAL A 460 -19.49 -10.31 0.24
C VAL A 460 -20.69 -10.96 0.91
N TYR A 461 -20.47 -12.11 1.57
CA TYR A 461 -21.53 -12.83 2.26
C TYR A 461 -22.08 -12.02 3.43
N THR A 462 -21.23 -11.51 4.30
CA THR A 462 -21.62 -10.65 5.43
C THR A 462 -22.39 -9.42 4.95
N ALA A 463 -21.91 -8.76 3.91
CA ALA A 463 -22.55 -7.54 3.41
C ALA A 463 -23.95 -7.75 2.82
N PHE A 464 -24.23 -8.89 2.16
CA PHE A 464 -25.50 -9.10 1.46
C PHE A 464 -26.47 -10.06 2.15
N PHE A 465 -25.97 -11.03 2.91
CA PHE A 465 -26.75 -12.17 3.37
C PHE A 465 -26.87 -12.30 4.90
N GLU A 466 -25.98 -11.64 5.66
CA GLU A 466 -26.12 -11.62 7.12
C GLU A 466 -27.12 -10.56 7.58
N SER A 467 -27.81 -10.87 8.69
CA SER A 467 -28.71 -9.95 9.35
C SER A 467 -27.91 -8.93 10.17
N GLU A 468 -28.41 -7.70 10.20
CA GLU A 468 -27.88 -6.60 11.01
C GLU A 468 -27.84 -6.91 12.52
N ASP A 469 -28.73 -7.82 12.96
CA ASP A 469 -28.84 -8.26 14.36
C ASP A 469 -27.77 -9.31 14.76
N ARG A 470 -26.93 -9.76 13.83
CA ARG A 470 -25.86 -10.74 14.07
C ARG A 470 -24.51 -10.09 13.97
N HIS A 471 -24.00 -9.62 15.08
CA HIS A 471 -22.59 -9.33 15.26
C HIS A 471 -21.81 -10.63 15.56
N ASP A 472 -21.58 -11.46 14.56
CA ASP A 472 -20.76 -12.65 14.75
C ASP A 472 -19.32 -12.32 14.35
N ALA A 473 -18.55 -11.87 15.33
CA ALA A 473 -17.15 -11.48 15.21
C ALA A 473 -16.18 -12.68 15.06
N LYS A 474 -16.66 -13.83 14.56
CA LYS A 474 -15.78 -15.01 14.44
C LYS A 474 -14.94 -14.95 13.17
N PRO A 475 -13.61 -14.89 13.29
CA PRO A 475 -12.74 -15.12 12.15
C PRO A 475 -12.97 -16.54 11.61
N LEU A 476 -12.93 -16.71 10.29
CA LEU A 476 -13.18 -17.97 9.57
C LEU A 476 -12.28 -19.14 10.00
N LEU A 477 -11.20 -18.88 10.70
CA LEU A 477 -10.27 -19.86 11.23
C LEU A 477 -9.89 -19.50 12.67
N GLU A 478 -10.53 -20.14 13.63
CA GLU A 478 -10.02 -20.24 15.00
C GLU A 478 -8.94 -21.32 15.01
N PHE A 479 -7.69 -20.94 15.26
CA PHE A 479 -6.66 -21.94 15.56
C PHE A 479 -6.79 -22.37 17.01
N PRO A 480 -6.60 -23.67 17.33
CA PRO A 480 -6.84 -24.23 18.67
C PRO A 480 -5.87 -23.79 19.77
N ARG A 481 -5.04 -22.77 19.57
CA ARG A 481 -4.20 -22.19 20.63
C ARG A 481 -4.50 -20.71 20.78
N GLY A 482 -5.40 -20.45 21.65
CA GLY A 482 -5.47 -19.50 22.74
C GLY A 482 -4.85 -18.13 22.54
N GLY A 483 -5.39 -17.37 21.60
CA GLY A 483 -5.35 -15.93 21.77
C GLY A 483 -6.79 -15.49 21.98
N VAL A 484 -7.19 -15.27 23.21
CA VAL A 484 -8.43 -14.59 23.52
C VAL A 484 -8.29 -13.17 22.98
N LEU A 485 -8.77 -12.95 21.77
CA LEU A 485 -9.09 -11.61 21.30
C LEU A 485 -10.30 -11.16 22.15
N ARG A 486 -9.99 -10.39 23.21
CA ARG A 486 -11.03 -9.66 23.93
C ARG A 486 -11.79 -8.82 22.92
N SER A 487 -13.07 -9.12 22.78
CA SER A 487 -14.06 -8.21 22.23
C SER A 487 -13.93 -6.89 22.99
N TYR A 488 -13.48 -5.85 22.34
CA TYR A 488 -13.64 -4.50 22.84
C TYR A 488 -15.03 -4.03 22.39
N GLY A 489 -15.88 -3.73 23.34
CA GLY A 489 -17.17 -3.09 23.12
C GLY A 489 -18.37 -4.02 23.35
N GLY A 490 -18.70 -4.25 24.56
CA GLY A 490 -19.98 -4.72 25.02
C GLY A 490 -20.10 -4.28 26.47
N THR A 491 -20.72 -3.14 26.69
CA THR A 491 -21.23 -2.78 28.01
C THR A 491 -22.46 -3.65 28.23
N ASP A 492 -22.27 -4.76 28.95
CA ASP A 492 -23.39 -5.51 29.54
C ASP A 492 -24.02 -4.65 30.62
N SER A 493 -25.11 -3.99 30.26
CA SER A 493 -26.10 -3.47 31.19
C SER A 493 -27.28 -4.41 31.20
N ASP A 494 -27.14 -5.53 31.89
CA ASP A 494 -28.28 -6.34 32.30
C ASP A 494 -28.59 -6.02 33.75
N ASP A 495 -29.40 -4.99 33.92
CA ASP A 495 -30.23 -4.78 35.11
C ASP A 495 -31.47 -5.63 34.97
N ASP A 496 -31.44 -6.86 35.40
CA ASP A 496 -32.62 -7.63 35.72
C ASP A 496 -32.78 -7.73 37.25
N HIS A 497 -33.58 -6.85 37.77
CA HIS A 497 -34.18 -6.98 39.07
C HIS A 497 -35.13 -8.16 39.09
N VAL A 498 -34.77 -9.24 39.78
CA VAL A 498 -35.76 -10.18 40.36
C VAL A 498 -35.46 -10.34 41.86
N ALA A 499 -36.52 -10.09 42.59
CA ALA A 499 -36.59 -10.03 44.04
C ALA A 499 -36.33 -11.35 44.72
N ALA A 500 -35.64 -11.22 45.85
CA ALA A 500 -35.67 -11.96 47.09
C ALA A 500 -36.45 -13.28 47.19
N ASP A 501 -35.80 -14.34 47.69
CA ASP A 501 -36.24 -14.95 48.93
C ASP A 501 -35.12 -15.72 49.59
N GLY A 502 -35.18 -15.78 50.97
CA GLY A 502 -34.09 -16.06 51.85
C GLY A 502 -33.77 -17.54 52.08
N GLY A 503 -32.65 -17.76 52.76
CA GLY A 503 -32.25 -19.06 53.31
C GLY A 503 -30.80 -19.10 53.67
N ASP A 504 -30.53 -19.04 54.95
CA ASP A 504 -29.29 -18.97 55.74
C ASP A 504 -28.56 -20.33 55.82
N PRO A 505 -27.35 -20.34 56.35
CA PRO A 505 -26.19 -21.09 55.90
C PRO A 505 -25.97 -22.38 56.72
N THR A 506 -25.02 -23.20 56.29
CA THR A 506 -24.06 -23.92 57.14
C THR A 506 -23.24 -24.96 56.36
N ASP A 507 -22.00 -24.96 56.68
CA ASP A 507 -21.11 -26.07 57.02
C ASP A 507 -20.16 -26.67 55.95
N ARG A 508 -18.90 -26.42 56.29
CA ARG A 508 -17.73 -27.34 56.39
C ARG A 508 -17.20 -28.00 55.12
N ALA A 509 -16.00 -27.75 54.87
CA ALA A 509 -14.68 -28.15 55.45
C ALA A 509 -13.93 -29.16 54.60
N GLU A 510 -12.66 -28.83 54.39
CA GLU A 510 -11.47 -29.71 54.36
C GLU A 510 -11.42 -30.78 53.23
N THR A 511 -10.34 -30.97 52.51
CA THR A 511 -8.90 -31.16 52.87
C THR A 511 -8.09 -31.38 51.59
N THR A 512 -6.86 -30.83 51.58
CA THR A 512 -5.57 -31.44 51.20
C THR A 512 -5.49 -32.34 49.96
N ASP A 513 -4.54 -32.28 49.06
CA ASP A 513 -3.09 -32.35 49.28
C ASP A 513 -2.33 -32.17 47.96
N ALA A 514 -1.10 -31.81 48.07
CA ALA A 514 -0.08 -31.57 47.11
C ALA A 514 0.33 -32.77 46.26
N THR A 515 0.87 -32.54 45.10
CA THR A 515 2.20 -33.07 44.72
C THR A 515 2.75 -32.43 43.47
N ASP A 516 4.03 -32.14 43.55
CA ASP A 516 4.98 -31.62 42.59
C ASP A 516 5.10 -32.39 41.29
N ALA A 517 5.42 -31.66 40.22
CA ALA A 517 6.41 -32.09 39.20
C ALA A 517 6.77 -30.94 38.23
N GLU A 518 7.96 -30.46 38.43
CA GLU A 518 9.06 -30.12 37.52
C GLU A 518 8.76 -29.41 36.17
N SER A 519 9.43 -28.28 36.11
CA SER A 519 9.80 -27.38 35.04
C SER A 519 10.41 -28.05 33.80
N ALA A 520 10.04 -27.56 32.64
CA ALA A 520 10.91 -27.52 31.47
C ALA A 520 10.72 -26.16 30.77
N ASP A 521 11.82 -25.42 30.73
CA ASP A 521 11.98 -24.14 30.05
C ASP A 521 11.74 -24.31 28.53
N GLU A 522 10.75 -23.63 28.01
CA GLU A 522 10.66 -23.32 26.58
C GLU A 522 10.63 -21.80 26.40
N GLU A 523 11.69 -21.28 25.80
CA GLU A 523 11.83 -19.89 25.40
C GLU A 523 10.69 -19.49 24.45
N GLU A 524 9.82 -18.65 24.93
CA GLU A 524 8.69 -18.05 24.24
C GLU A 524 9.17 -16.83 23.47
N PHE A 525 9.22 -16.94 22.14
CA PHE A 525 9.37 -15.79 21.25
C PHE A 525 8.06 -15.00 21.25
N GLU A 526 7.98 -14.05 22.16
CA GLU A 526 6.88 -13.11 22.29
C GLU A 526 6.98 -12.00 21.23
N TYR A 527 6.13 -12.06 20.20
CA TYR A 527 5.84 -10.91 19.34
C TYR A 527 5.04 -9.90 20.17
N ALA A 528 5.73 -8.91 20.69
CA ALA A 528 5.11 -7.76 21.34
C ALA A 528 4.34 -6.91 20.32
N VAL A 529 3.04 -7.11 20.26
CA VAL A 529 2.07 -6.17 19.72
C VAL A 529 1.01 -5.99 20.80
N ASP A 530 0.84 -4.76 21.21
CA ASP A 530 -0.16 -4.24 22.15
C ASP A 530 0.20 -4.24 23.63
N LYS A 531 0.94 -3.20 24.04
CA LYS A 531 0.83 -2.61 25.38
C LYS A 531 1.35 -1.18 25.38
N TYR A 532 0.48 -0.22 25.28
CA TYR A 532 0.69 1.11 25.87
C TYR A 532 -0.56 1.51 26.65
N PRO A 533 -0.43 1.77 27.97
CA PRO A 533 -1.50 2.32 28.77
C PRO A 533 -1.60 3.83 28.56
N SER A 534 -2.82 4.32 28.44
CA SER A 534 -3.17 5.73 28.55
C SER A 534 -3.03 6.17 30.01
N ASP A 535 -2.00 6.93 30.34
CA ASP A 535 -1.90 7.62 31.63
C ASP A 535 -2.35 9.06 31.50
N HIS A 536 -3.55 9.31 31.97
CA HIS A 536 -3.96 10.60 32.51
C HIS A 536 -3.64 10.63 34.01
N THR A 537 -2.63 11.36 34.40
CA THR A 537 -2.47 11.82 35.79
C THR A 537 -2.08 13.29 35.80
N THR A 538 -3.01 14.06 36.33
CA THR A 538 -2.81 15.38 36.95
C THR A 538 -1.82 15.25 38.11
N ALA A 539 -0.84 16.13 38.15
CA ALA A 539 -0.03 16.35 39.36
C ALA A 539 0.13 17.84 39.64
N ASP A 540 -0.44 18.19 40.77
CA ASP A 540 -0.15 19.40 41.52
C ASP A 540 1.23 19.27 42.24
N GLY A 541 1.92 20.42 42.35
CA GLY A 541 2.57 20.80 43.61
C GLY A 541 4.09 20.71 43.74
N ALA A 542 4.68 21.87 43.84
CA ALA A 542 5.71 22.34 44.79
C ALA A 542 7.21 22.10 44.52
N ASP A 543 7.85 23.15 44.26
CA ASP A 543 8.86 23.88 45.10
C ASP A 543 10.37 23.64 44.87
N ALA A 544 11.03 24.75 44.74
CA ALA A 544 12.30 25.28 45.30
C ALA A 544 13.57 25.38 44.44
N THR A 545 13.92 26.67 44.26
CA THR A 545 15.29 27.28 44.37
C THR A 545 16.31 26.99 43.26
N SER A 546 17.05 27.92 42.73
CA SER A 546 17.47 29.30 42.98
C SER A 546 18.55 29.75 41.94
N HIS A 547 18.71 31.04 41.84
CA HIS A 547 19.83 31.88 41.33
C HIS A 547 19.82 32.28 39.85
N SER A 548 19.48 33.53 39.65
CA SER A 548 20.24 34.80 39.58
C SER A 548 20.97 34.96 38.23
N ALA A 549 21.00 36.05 37.55
CA ALA A 549 20.88 37.47 37.81
C ALA A 549 20.77 38.24 36.50
N ASP A 550 20.16 39.42 36.62
CA ASP A 550 20.49 40.72 36.03
C ASP A 550 20.26 41.00 34.53
N ALA A 551 19.75 42.09 34.09
CA ALA A 551 19.36 43.39 34.65
C ALA A 551 18.68 44.24 33.56
N ARG A 552 17.80 45.14 34.03
CA ARG A 552 17.53 46.52 33.53
C ARG A 552 16.82 46.70 32.19
N ALA A 553 15.90 47.53 32.09
CA ALA A 553 15.22 48.67 32.69
C ALA A 553 14.42 49.33 31.56
N SER A 554 13.35 49.81 31.80
CA SER A 554 12.64 51.02 32.17
C SER A 554 11.73 51.42 31.01
N GLU A 555 10.66 51.95 31.19
CA GLU A 555 9.90 52.97 31.84
C GLU A 555 8.60 53.18 31.08
N THR A 556 7.55 53.27 31.85
CA THR A 556 6.54 54.35 32.05
C THR A 556 5.53 54.57 30.93
N GLY A 557 4.31 54.64 31.28
CA GLY A 557 3.38 55.53 31.90
C GLY A 557 2.00 55.30 31.27
N ASP A 558 0.99 55.14 31.92
CA ASP A 558 0.11 55.98 32.77
C ASP A 558 -1.16 56.44 32.06
N HIS A 559 -2.25 56.37 32.84
CA HIS A 559 -3.56 57.05 32.76
C HIS A 559 -4.65 56.36 31.94
N ALA A 560 -5.68 55.85 32.56
CA ALA A 560 -6.68 56.31 33.55
C ALA A 560 -7.98 56.77 32.88
N ASP A 561 -9.09 56.17 33.41
CA ASP A 561 -10.43 56.73 33.66
C ASP A 561 -11.31 57.04 32.43
N ASP A 562 -12.56 56.78 32.38
CA ASP A 562 -13.71 56.82 33.29
C ASP A 562 -15.01 56.39 32.58
N ASP A 563 -15.86 55.73 33.36
CA ASP A 563 -17.32 55.89 33.50
C ASP A 563 -18.27 56.02 32.27
N ASP A 564 -19.27 55.18 32.17
CA ASP A 564 -20.69 55.44 32.48
C ASP A 564 -21.64 54.40 31.85
N ALA A 565 -22.43 53.74 32.70
CA ALA A 565 -23.73 53.19 32.37
C ALA A 565 -24.79 54.30 32.54
N PRO A 566 -26.03 54.25 32.05
CA PRO A 566 -27.03 53.20 32.36
C PRO A 566 -28.16 52.96 31.32
N GLY A 567 -28.80 51.80 31.47
CA GLY A 567 -30.25 51.77 31.71
C GLY A 567 -31.22 51.40 30.56
N HIS A 568 -32.05 50.43 30.89
CA HIS A 568 -33.49 50.25 30.60
C HIS A 568 -33.91 49.52 29.33
N ASP A 569 -34.58 48.45 29.63
CA ASP A 569 -35.96 47.93 29.58
C ASP A 569 -36.27 46.96 28.43
N ASP A 570 -36.48 45.72 28.83
CA ASP A 570 -37.72 44.97 28.95
C ASP A 570 -38.52 44.73 27.66
N HIS A 571 -38.59 43.51 27.23
CA HIS A 571 -39.77 42.75 26.96
C HIS A 571 -39.42 41.35 26.43
N GLY A 572 -39.94 40.34 27.14
CA GLY A 572 -39.80 38.96 26.91
C GLY A 572 -40.51 38.44 25.65
N ASP A 573 -40.01 37.37 25.19
CA ASP A 573 -40.79 36.26 24.68
C ASP A 573 -39.99 34.96 24.90
N ALA A 574 -40.54 34.12 25.75
CA ALA A 574 -40.11 32.76 25.99
C ALA A 574 -40.39 31.94 24.74
N VAL A 575 -39.35 31.46 24.12
CA VAL A 575 -39.43 30.32 23.20
C VAL A 575 -38.51 29.23 23.74
N ASP A 576 -39.13 28.11 24.00
CA ASP A 576 -38.62 26.90 24.56
C ASP A 576 -37.23 26.56 23.97
N ALA A 577 -36.19 26.62 24.82
CA ALA A 577 -34.94 25.95 24.59
C ALA A 577 -35.21 24.44 24.75
N VAL A 578 -35.38 23.77 23.63
CA VAL A 578 -35.24 22.32 23.56
C VAL A 578 -33.77 22.02 23.76
N ASP A 579 -33.44 21.50 24.92
CA ASP A 579 -32.17 20.89 25.25
C ASP A 579 -31.91 19.76 24.24
N HIS A 580 -31.12 20.05 23.23
CA HIS A 580 -30.39 19.05 22.46
C HIS A 580 -29.06 18.75 23.17
N HIS A 581 -29.14 18.14 24.34
CA HIS A 581 -28.10 17.24 24.83
C HIS A 581 -28.53 15.85 24.41
N GLY A 582 -28.00 15.41 23.31
CA GLY A 582 -28.17 14.07 22.77
C GLY A 582 -27.18 13.80 21.66
N ASP A 583 -26.30 12.87 21.92
CA ASP A 583 -25.71 11.98 20.94
C ASP A 583 -24.75 12.59 19.92
N HIS A 584 -23.57 13.04 20.38
CA HIS A 584 -22.40 13.23 19.53
C HIS A 584 -21.38 12.09 19.61
N ASP A 585 -21.56 11.08 20.47
CA ASP A 585 -20.59 10.00 20.67
C ASP A 585 -20.90 8.69 19.93
N ASP A 586 -22.14 8.49 19.45
CA ASP A 586 -22.52 7.24 18.77
C ASP A 586 -22.08 7.13 17.30
N HIS A 587 -21.46 8.17 16.73
CA HIS A 587 -21.04 8.16 15.32
C HIS A 587 -19.58 7.77 15.07
N LEU A 588 -18.80 7.53 16.12
CA LEU A 588 -17.35 7.28 15.99
C LEU A 588 -16.94 5.80 15.94
N THR A 589 -17.85 4.86 16.22
CA THR A 589 -17.48 3.45 16.36
C THR A 589 -17.70 2.59 15.13
N GLY A 590 -18.41 3.06 14.10
CA GLY A 590 -18.76 2.23 12.94
C GLY A 590 -19.84 1.17 13.26
N GLY A 591 -20.24 0.41 12.27
CA GLY A 591 -21.24 -0.64 12.42
C GLY A 591 -22.67 -0.21 12.08
N PRO A 592 -23.66 -1.15 12.10
CA PRO A 592 -25.05 -0.84 11.82
C PRO A 592 -25.63 0.06 12.93
N PRO A 593 -26.35 1.14 12.57
CA PRO A 593 -27.05 1.97 13.55
C PRO A 593 -28.17 1.17 14.25
N ALA A 594 -28.58 1.61 15.43
CA ALA A 594 -29.60 0.92 16.25
C ALA A 594 -30.92 0.61 15.47
N ASP A 595 -31.28 1.47 14.50
CA ASP A 595 -32.44 1.27 13.62
C ASP A 595 -32.12 0.45 12.34
N GLY A 596 -30.92 -0.12 12.23
CA GLY A 596 -30.44 -0.83 11.06
C GLY A 596 -30.08 0.07 9.88
N TRP A 597 -29.48 -0.54 8.84
CA TRP A 597 -29.09 0.16 7.61
C TRP A 597 -30.32 0.63 6.81
N GLN A 598 -30.51 1.93 6.67
CA GLN A 598 -31.57 2.48 5.83
C GLN A 598 -31.19 2.34 4.34
N ARG A 599 -32.16 1.84 3.54
CA ARG A 599 -32.00 1.73 2.10
C ARG A 599 -31.93 3.11 1.46
N ARG A 600 -30.83 3.45 0.80
CA ARG A 600 -30.70 4.66 -0.01
C ARG A 600 -30.83 4.35 -1.51
N SER A 601 -31.15 5.38 -2.30
CA SER A 601 -31.06 5.27 -3.75
C SER A 601 -29.63 4.93 -4.17
N PRO A 602 -29.43 4.05 -5.18
CA PRO A 602 -28.11 3.72 -5.67
C PRO A 602 -27.25 4.94 -6.05
N PHE A 603 -27.90 6.03 -6.46
CA PHE A 603 -27.20 7.29 -6.82
C PHE A 603 -26.87 8.19 -5.63
N ALA A 604 -27.24 7.80 -4.41
CA ALA A 604 -26.98 8.55 -3.17
C ALA A 604 -26.17 7.73 -2.15
N GLU A 605 -25.45 6.70 -2.60
CA GLU A 605 -24.63 5.85 -1.73
C GLU A 605 -23.38 6.60 -1.21
N SER A 606 -22.84 7.50 -2.01
CA SER A 606 -21.67 8.31 -1.68
C SER A 606 -21.63 9.56 -2.57
N THR A 607 -20.63 10.42 -2.37
CA THR A 607 -20.47 11.60 -3.24
C THR A 607 -20.22 11.20 -4.68
N TRP A 608 -20.72 11.99 -5.65
CA TRP A 608 -20.49 11.73 -7.08
C TRP A 608 -19.00 11.59 -7.46
N LEU A 609 -18.11 12.32 -6.75
CA LEU A 609 -16.67 12.25 -6.97
C LEU A 609 -16.08 10.89 -6.54
N MET A 610 -16.75 10.16 -5.65
CA MET A 610 -16.31 8.84 -5.21
C MET A 610 -17.01 7.70 -5.96
N LEU A 611 -18.24 7.93 -6.46
CA LEU A 611 -18.99 6.92 -7.22
C LEU A 611 -18.63 6.86 -8.70
N ALA A 612 -18.21 7.98 -9.30
CA ALA A 612 -17.89 8.06 -10.72
C ALA A 612 -16.67 7.21 -11.15
N PRO A 613 -15.57 7.11 -10.35
CA PRO A 613 -14.41 6.25 -10.68
C PRO A 613 -14.69 4.79 -10.55
#